data_aaf8d5d5f232a6e8e8998f5117e06891
#
_entry.id   aaf8d5d5f232a6e8e8998f5117e06891
#
_cell.length_a   1.000
_cell.length_b   1.000
_cell.length_c   1.000
_cell.angle_alpha   90.00
_cell.angle_beta   90.00
_cell.angle_gamma   90.00
#
_symmetry.space_group_name_H-M   'P 1'
#
loop_
_entity.id
_entity.type
_entity.pdbx_description
1 polymer ?
#
loop_
_entity_poly.entity_id
_entity_poly.type
_entity_poly.pdbx_seq_one_letter_code
_entity_poly.pdbx_strand_id
1 'polypeptide(L)'
;DFVDNNPIINMLPVDVCNNPAVIAENDNVVSINSCVEVDLQGQVCAEAIGLRQISGIGGQMDFVRGANLSKGGRSIIALHSTTKDESASKIVTTITTGGPVTTSRCDVNYIVTEYGVAQLRGQTLRERAKRLIAIAHPKFREELAEEFEKRFGEKLKV
;
A
#
# COMPACT_ATOMS: atom_id res chain seq x y z
N ASP A 1 -23.09 -15.57 -18.11
CA ASP A 1 -24.38 -16.12 -17.64
C ASP A 1 -24.88 -15.47 -16.34
N PHE A 2 -24.04 -15.37 -15.27
CA PHE A 2 -24.50 -14.81 -13.97
C PHE A 2 -24.87 -13.31 -14.04
N VAL A 3 -24.13 -12.54 -14.80
CA VAL A 3 -24.31 -11.07 -14.94
C VAL A 3 -25.41 -10.72 -15.94
N ASP A 4 -25.60 -11.57 -16.96
CA ASP A 4 -26.53 -11.31 -18.07
C ASP A 4 -27.98 -11.27 -17.60
N ASN A 5 -28.66 -10.15 -17.90
CA ASN A 5 -30.03 -9.87 -17.49
C ASN A 5 -30.33 -10.04 -15.97
N ASN A 6 -29.29 -9.92 -15.11
CA ASN A 6 -29.46 -9.99 -13.68
C ASN A 6 -29.79 -8.59 -13.10
N PRO A 7 -31.03 -8.34 -12.61
CA PRO A 7 -31.45 -7.02 -12.14
C PRO A 7 -30.73 -6.54 -10.87
N ILE A 8 -30.00 -7.43 -10.19
CA ILE A 8 -29.20 -7.09 -9.00
C ILE A 8 -27.87 -6.47 -9.40
N ILE A 9 -27.41 -6.71 -10.65
CA ILE A 9 -26.11 -6.25 -11.15
C ILE A 9 -26.33 -5.05 -12.06
N ASN A 10 -25.75 -3.91 -11.67
CA ASN A 10 -25.79 -2.69 -12.45
C ASN A 10 -24.40 -2.34 -12.95
N MET A 11 -24.21 -2.30 -14.27
CA MET A 11 -22.97 -1.93 -14.92
C MET A 11 -22.95 -0.42 -15.15
N LEU A 12 -22.11 0.28 -14.39
CA LEU A 12 -22.02 1.75 -14.47
C LEU A 12 -20.63 2.18 -15.00
N PRO A 13 -20.52 3.39 -15.54
CA PRO A 13 -19.23 3.97 -15.94
C PRO A 13 -18.27 4.10 -14.75
N VAL A 14 -16.97 4.05 -15.04
CA VAL A 14 -15.91 4.08 -14.01
C VAL A 14 -15.89 5.38 -13.20
N ASP A 15 -16.26 6.50 -13.79
CA ASP A 15 -16.38 7.80 -13.12
C ASP A 15 -17.51 7.84 -12.07
N VAL A 16 -18.45 6.93 -12.14
CA VAL A 16 -19.48 6.69 -11.12
C VAL A 16 -19.01 5.64 -10.12
N CYS A 17 -18.62 4.44 -10.59
CA CYS A 17 -18.26 3.31 -9.72
C CYS A 17 -17.01 3.60 -8.86
N ASN A 18 -16.02 4.28 -9.45
CA ASN A 18 -14.75 4.58 -8.80
C ASN A 18 -14.69 5.98 -8.19
N ASN A 19 -15.80 6.72 -8.18
CA ASN A 19 -15.81 8.03 -7.55
C ASN A 19 -15.62 7.90 -6.03
N PRO A 20 -14.53 8.45 -5.45
CA PRO A 20 -14.28 8.34 -4.02
C PRO A 20 -15.41 8.85 -3.14
N ALA A 21 -16.16 9.87 -3.59
CA ALA A 21 -17.31 10.39 -2.85
C ALA A 21 -18.46 9.36 -2.81
N VAL A 22 -18.76 8.72 -3.95
CA VAL A 22 -19.78 7.67 -4.04
C VAL A 22 -19.39 6.44 -3.21
N ILE A 23 -18.12 6.03 -3.28
CA ILE A 23 -17.59 4.92 -2.47
C ILE A 23 -17.76 5.24 -0.98
N ALA A 24 -17.48 6.47 -0.57
CA ALA A 24 -17.53 6.92 0.82
C ALA A 24 -18.95 7.05 1.40
N GLU A 25 -20.01 7.04 0.58
CA GLU A 25 -21.41 7.01 1.04
C GLU A 25 -21.73 5.73 1.82
N ASN A 26 -20.95 4.66 1.61
CA ASN A 26 -21.06 3.43 2.37
C ASN A 26 -20.23 3.52 3.66
N ASP A 27 -20.85 3.24 4.81
CA ASP A 27 -20.12 3.11 6.08
C ASP A 27 -19.25 1.83 6.08
N ASN A 28 -18.09 1.90 6.75
CA ASN A 28 -17.16 0.78 6.96
C ASN A 28 -16.60 0.16 5.65
N VAL A 29 -16.37 0.96 4.63
CA VAL A 29 -15.74 0.48 3.40
C VAL A 29 -14.35 -0.06 3.70
N VAL A 30 -14.09 -1.30 3.27
CA VAL A 30 -12.76 -1.92 3.33
C VAL A 30 -12.23 -2.06 1.91
N SER A 31 -11.19 -1.31 1.60
CA SER A 31 -10.46 -1.41 0.33
C SER A 31 -9.20 -2.26 0.55
N ILE A 32 -9.04 -3.33 -0.22
CA ILE A 32 -7.86 -4.21 -0.17
C ILE A 32 -7.21 -4.21 -1.55
N ASN A 33 -5.97 -3.74 -1.61
CA ASN A 33 -5.15 -3.69 -2.82
C ASN A 33 -3.80 -4.36 -2.55
N SER A 34 -3.07 -4.63 -3.62
CA SER A 34 -1.69 -5.13 -3.53
C SER A 34 -0.72 -4.12 -4.11
N CYS A 35 0.58 -4.37 -3.92
CA CYS A 35 1.62 -3.55 -4.52
C CYS A 35 2.86 -4.37 -4.90
N VAL A 36 3.73 -3.75 -5.68
CA VAL A 36 5.05 -4.27 -6.02
C VAL A 36 6.01 -4.05 -4.84
N GLU A 37 6.06 -2.82 -4.34
CA GLU A 37 6.91 -2.45 -3.22
C GLU A 37 6.35 -1.24 -2.45
N VAL A 38 6.81 -1.07 -1.21
CA VAL A 38 6.53 0.08 -0.34
C VAL A 38 7.83 0.57 0.29
N ASP A 39 8.07 1.88 0.28
CA ASP A 39 9.25 2.45 0.92
C ASP A 39 9.04 2.78 2.40
N LEU A 40 10.15 3.08 3.13
CA LEU A 40 10.10 3.40 4.56
C LEU A 40 9.32 4.68 4.90
N GLN A 41 8.92 5.49 3.91
CA GLN A 41 8.01 6.61 4.12
C GLN A 41 6.54 6.20 4.01
N GLY A 42 6.26 5.01 3.48
CA GLY A 42 4.94 4.51 3.18
C GLY A 42 4.43 4.94 1.80
N GLN A 43 5.32 5.28 0.87
CA GLN A 43 5.00 5.45 -0.54
C GLN A 43 4.88 4.08 -1.19
N VAL A 44 3.87 3.87 -2.03
CA VAL A 44 3.57 2.57 -2.64
C VAL A 44 3.72 2.64 -4.14
N CYS A 45 4.50 1.72 -4.70
CA CYS A 45 4.53 1.43 -6.13
C CYS A 45 3.73 0.14 -6.40
N ALA A 46 2.72 0.20 -7.26
CA ALA A 46 1.85 -0.94 -7.56
C ALA A 46 1.82 -1.32 -9.06
N GLU A 47 2.47 -0.56 -9.93
CA GLU A 47 2.29 -0.66 -11.37
C GLU A 47 3.58 -0.88 -12.16
N ALA A 48 4.74 -0.81 -11.50
CA ALA A 48 6.04 -0.98 -12.17
C ALA A 48 7.08 -1.66 -11.28
N ILE A 49 8.11 -2.23 -11.89
CA ILE A 49 9.36 -2.69 -11.27
C ILE A 49 10.48 -1.84 -11.87
N GLY A 50 10.95 -0.84 -11.14
CA GLY A 50 11.86 0.16 -11.66
C GLY A 50 11.29 0.82 -12.92
N LEU A 51 12.04 0.78 -14.01
CA LEU A 51 11.63 1.35 -15.32
C LEU A 51 10.61 0.46 -16.09
N ARG A 52 10.38 -0.77 -15.64
CA ARG A 52 9.48 -1.70 -16.31
C ARG A 52 8.04 -1.51 -15.82
N GLN A 53 7.21 -0.89 -16.64
CA GLN A 53 5.77 -0.81 -16.41
C GLN A 53 5.13 -2.19 -16.53
N ILE A 54 4.28 -2.57 -15.56
CA ILE A 54 3.56 -3.85 -15.53
C ILE A 54 2.08 -3.63 -15.83
N SER A 55 1.50 -2.55 -15.31
CA SER A 55 0.09 -2.22 -15.46
C SER A 55 -0.12 -0.71 -15.50
N GLY A 56 -1.36 -0.25 -15.63
CA GLY A 56 -1.76 1.11 -15.27
C GLY A 56 -2.09 1.23 -13.78
N ILE A 57 -2.44 2.45 -13.35
CA ILE A 57 -2.83 2.76 -11.96
C ILE A 57 -4.10 1.99 -11.56
N GLY A 58 -5.04 1.78 -12.50
CA GLY A 58 -6.35 1.19 -12.21
C GLY A 58 -7.16 2.02 -11.20
N GLY A 59 -8.05 1.35 -10.47
CA GLY A 59 -8.91 1.99 -9.46
C GLY A 59 -8.34 2.02 -8.04
N GLN A 60 -7.05 1.65 -7.84
CA GLN A 60 -6.48 1.56 -6.50
C GLN A 60 -6.61 2.85 -5.70
N MET A 61 -6.25 3.99 -6.31
CA MET A 61 -6.32 5.30 -5.65
C MET A 61 -7.74 5.72 -5.30
N ASP A 62 -8.70 5.43 -6.17
CA ASP A 62 -10.10 5.78 -5.96
C ASP A 62 -10.66 5.06 -4.74
N PHE A 63 -10.45 3.75 -4.65
CA PHE A 63 -10.91 2.93 -3.54
C PHE A 63 -10.13 3.19 -2.24
N VAL A 64 -8.83 3.45 -2.30
CA VAL A 64 -8.05 3.88 -1.13
C VAL A 64 -8.62 5.17 -0.56
N ARG A 65 -8.88 6.17 -1.40
CA ARG A 65 -9.45 7.45 -0.98
C ARG A 65 -10.88 7.30 -0.50
N GLY A 66 -11.72 6.58 -1.23
CA GLY A 66 -13.09 6.30 -0.83
C GLY A 66 -13.18 5.62 0.53
N ALA A 67 -12.36 4.58 0.78
CA ALA A 67 -12.29 3.92 2.07
C ALA A 67 -11.75 4.83 3.19
N ASN A 68 -10.80 5.72 2.88
CA ASN A 68 -10.29 6.69 3.85
C ASN A 68 -11.29 7.80 4.21
N LEU A 69 -12.24 8.11 3.32
CA LEU A 69 -13.32 9.08 3.54
C LEU A 69 -14.54 8.43 4.19
N SER A 70 -14.76 7.14 3.97
CA SER A 70 -15.87 6.37 4.54
C SER A 70 -15.83 6.40 6.07
N LYS A 71 -16.98 6.59 6.72
CA LYS A 71 -17.09 6.51 8.17
C LYS A 71 -16.78 5.10 8.66
N GLY A 72 -15.71 4.94 9.44
CA GLY A 72 -15.21 3.65 9.89
C GLY A 72 -14.47 2.84 8.82
N GLY A 73 -14.23 3.42 7.65
CA GLY A 73 -13.55 2.78 6.53
C GLY A 73 -12.07 2.51 6.77
N ARG A 74 -11.52 1.56 6.02
CA ARG A 74 -10.11 1.14 6.10
C ARG A 74 -9.56 0.86 4.71
N SER A 75 -8.42 1.46 4.38
CA SER A 75 -7.66 1.11 3.17
C SER A 75 -6.45 0.25 3.56
N ILE A 76 -6.33 -0.90 2.92
CA ILE A 76 -5.31 -1.91 3.18
C ILE A 76 -4.53 -2.16 1.89
N ILE A 77 -3.21 -2.13 1.98
CA ILE A 77 -2.30 -2.62 0.94
C ILE A 77 -1.64 -3.88 1.49
N ALA A 78 -1.90 -5.02 0.87
CA ALA A 78 -1.40 -6.32 1.28
C ALA A 78 -0.38 -6.84 0.27
N LEU A 79 0.79 -7.27 0.75
CA LEU A 79 1.86 -7.82 -0.07
C LEU A 79 2.64 -8.89 0.70
N HIS A 80 3.26 -9.81 -0.04
CA HIS A 80 4.33 -10.63 0.55
C HIS A 80 5.54 -9.71 0.81
N SER A 81 6.22 -9.92 1.94
CA SER A 81 7.36 -9.08 2.33
C SER A 81 8.57 -9.19 1.40
N THR A 82 8.64 -10.28 0.60
CA THR A 82 9.73 -10.55 -0.35
C THR A 82 9.20 -10.93 -1.73
N THR A 83 10.13 -11.03 -2.69
CA THR A 83 9.94 -11.75 -3.96
C THR A 83 9.70 -13.23 -3.70
N LYS A 84 9.13 -13.96 -4.69
CA LYS A 84 8.79 -15.39 -4.56
C LYS A 84 9.98 -16.28 -4.19
N ASP A 85 11.17 -15.91 -4.65
CA ASP A 85 12.44 -16.61 -4.40
C ASP A 85 13.18 -16.08 -3.15
N GLU A 86 12.56 -15.17 -2.40
CA GLU A 86 13.13 -14.51 -1.22
C GLU A 86 14.47 -13.79 -1.47
N SER A 87 14.76 -13.45 -2.73
CA SER A 87 16.00 -12.77 -3.10
C SER A 87 15.98 -11.28 -2.79
N ALA A 88 14.81 -10.65 -2.73
CA ALA A 88 14.66 -9.21 -2.50
C ALA A 88 13.48 -8.89 -1.58
N SER A 89 13.64 -7.86 -0.75
CA SER A 89 12.57 -7.28 0.06
C SER A 89 11.65 -6.44 -0.81
N LYS A 90 10.34 -6.49 -0.52
CA LYS A 90 9.34 -5.58 -1.08
C LYS A 90 9.04 -4.39 -0.16
N ILE A 91 9.57 -4.41 1.05
CA ILE A 91 9.69 -3.22 1.89
C ILE A 91 11.08 -2.67 1.64
N VAL A 92 11.18 -1.48 1.04
CA VAL A 92 12.42 -0.91 0.52
C VAL A 92 12.75 0.42 1.20
N THR A 93 14.00 0.83 1.15
CA THR A 93 14.43 2.11 1.74
C THR A 93 13.83 3.30 0.99
N THR A 94 13.81 3.20 -0.34
CA THR A 94 13.21 4.14 -1.30
C THR A 94 12.62 3.34 -2.45
N ILE A 95 11.56 3.85 -3.07
CA ILE A 95 11.02 3.24 -4.30
C ILE A 95 12.15 3.06 -5.31
N THR A 96 12.21 1.89 -5.93
CA THR A 96 13.22 1.56 -6.94
C THR A 96 13.28 2.63 -8.02
N THR A 97 14.50 3.05 -8.37
CA THR A 97 14.72 4.14 -9.34
C THR A 97 13.93 3.92 -10.63
N GLY A 98 13.13 4.92 -11.01
CA GLY A 98 12.23 4.87 -12.17
C GLY A 98 10.84 4.31 -11.85
N GLY A 99 10.63 3.74 -10.67
CA GLY A 99 9.30 3.31 -10.23
C GLY A 99 8.41 4.50 -9.86
N PRO A 100 7.14 4.51 -10.28
CA PRO A 100 6.18 5.55 -9.93
C PRO A 100 5.68 5.37 -8.48
N VAL A 101 5.22 6.46 -7.87
CA VAL A 101 4.45 6.40 -6.64
C VAL A 101 2.97 6.29 -7.00
N THR A 102 2.45 5.07 -7.02
CA THR A 102 1.04 4.79 -7.34
C THR A 102 0.12 5.29 -6.24
N THR A 103 0.47 5.04 -4.97
CA THR A 103 -0.27 5.56 -3.82
C THR A 103 0.65 6.39 -2.94
N SER A 104 0.29 7.66 -2.79
CA SER A 104 1.00 8.63 -1.96
C SER A 104 0.99 8.22 -0.49
N ARG A 105 2.09 8.52 0.23
CA ARG A 105 2.16 8.31 1.69
C ARG A 105 1.05 9.01 2.48
N CYS A 106 0.39 10.01 1.90
CA CYS A 106 -0.72 10.72 2.54
C CYS A 106 -2.01 9.90 2.51
N ASP A 107 -2.18 9.05 1.49
CA ASP A 107 -3.36 8.23 1.28
C ASP A 107 -3.23 6.83 1.91
N VAL A 108 -1.99 6.30 2.07
CA VAL A 108 -1.73 4.97 2.63
C VAL A 108 -2.11 4.93 4.11
N ASN A 109 -2.95 3.94 4.49
CA ASN A 109 -3.39 3.72 5.87
C ASN A 109 -2.74 2.47 6.48
N TYR A 110 -3.07 1.29 5.99
CA TYR A 110 -2.52 0.02 6.47
C TYR A 110 -1.67 -0.67 5.42
N ILE A 111 -0.49 -1.14 5.82
CA ILE A 111 0.33 -2.10 5.06
C ILE A 111 0.30 -3.41 5.82
N VAL A 112 0.06 -4.51 5.11
CA VAL A 112 -0.04 -5.86 5.68
C VAL A 112 0.91 -6.78 4.96
N THR A 113 1.69 -7.54 5.72
CA THR A 113 2.52 -8.64 5.24
C THR A 113 2.23 -9.90 6.06
N GLU A 114 2.86 -11.00 5.73
CA GLU A 114 2.81 -12.25 6.52
C GLU A 114 3.41 -12.10 7.94
N TYR A 115 4.14 -11.01 8.19
CA TYR A 115 4.75 -10.72 9.50
C TYR A 115 3.94 -9.73 10.35
N GLY A 116 2.86 -9.18 9.83
CA GLY A 116 1.98 -8.32 10.62
C GLY A 116 1.37 -7.16 9.87
N VAL A 117 0.93 -6.17 10.65
CA VAL A 117 0.17 -5.00 10.19
C VAL A 117 0.87 -3.72 10.65
N ALA A 118 1.17 -2.83 9.70
CA ALA A 118 1.68 -1.48 9.96
C ALA A 118 0.60 -0.44 9.66
N GLN A 119 0.08 0.21 10.67
CA GLN A 119 -0.78 1.39 10.51
C GLN A 119 0.11 2.62 10.33
N LEU A 120 -0.03 3.31 9.20
CA LEU A 120 0.83 4.43 8.81
C LEU A 120 0.14 5.79 8.91
N ARG A 121 -1.18 5.85 8.73
CA ARG A 121 -1.92 7.12 8.77
C ARG A 121 -1.80 7.77 10.15
N GLY A 122 -1.53 9.08 10.16
CA GLY A 122 -1.33 9.85 11.40
C GLY A 122 0.03 9.64 12.09
N GLN A 123 0.91 8.83 11.50
CA GLN A 123 2.26 8.57 12.03
C GLN A 123 3.31 9.49 11.42
N THR A 124 4.31 9.86 12.23
CA THR A 124 5.50 10.55 11.75
C THR A 124 6.30 9.67 10.78
N LEU A 125 7.17 10.23 9.94
CA LEU A 125 8.02 9.45 9.05
C LEU A 125 8.89 8.44 9.79
N ARG A 126 9.37 8.80 10.99
CA ARG A 126 10.14 7.91 11.86
C ARG A 126 9.31 6.70 12.31
N GLU A 127 8.09 6.92 12.80
CA GLU A 127 7.21 5.85 13.23
C GLU A 127 6.73 4.97 12.07
N ARG A 128 6.50 5.55 10.89
CA ARG A 128 6.20 4.78 9.67
C ARG A 128 7.31 3.80 9.36
N ALA A 129 8.56 4.27 9.33
CA ALA A 129 9.73 3.44 9.06
C ALA A 129 9.86 2.30 10.10
N LYS A 130 9.75 2.59 11.39
CA LYS A 130 9.78 1.56 12.45
C LYS A 130 8.72 0.48 12.24
N ARG A 131 7.49 0.88 11.97
CA ARG A 131 6.36 -0.05 11.76
C ARG A 131 6.54 -0.89 10.50
N LEU A 132 7.07 -0.32 9.42
CA LEU A 132 7.34 -1.05 8.18
C LEU A 132 8.49 -2.04 8.35
N ILE A 133 9.57 -1.66 9.05
CA ILE A 133 10.67 -2.57 9.36
C ILE A 133 10.19 -3.75 10.21
N ALA A 134 9.31 -3.51 11.19
CA ALA A 134 8.77 -4.57 12.04
C ALA A 134 7.98 -5.64 11.27
N ILE A 135 7.36 -5.29 10.14
CA ILE A 135 6.61 -6.22 9.29
C ILE A 135 7.39 -6.68 8.05
N ALA A 136 8.66 -6.27 7.91
CA ALA A 136 9.54 -6.76 6.86
C ALA A 136 9.99 -8.22 7.15
N HIS A 137 10.44 -8.91 6.11
CA HIS A 137 11.03 -10.24 6.29
C HIS A 137 12.27 -10.15 7.19
N PRO A 138 12.45 -11.03 8.20
CA PRO A 138 13.55 -10.96 9.17
C PRO A 138 14.93 -10.81 8.53
N LYS A 139 15.18 -11.50 7.41
CA LYS A 139 16.44 -11.45 6.65
C LYS A 139 16.89 -10.04 6.25
N PHE A 140 15.94 -9.10 6.06
CA PHE A 140 16.21 -7.76 5.54
C PHE A 140 16.06 -6.66 6.59
N ARG A 141 15.64 -7.00 7.83
CA ARG A 141 15.38 -5.98 8.87
C ARG A 141 16.63 -5.21 9.28
N GLU A 142 17.78 -5.89 9.38
CA GLU A 142 19.04 -5.24 9.75
C GLU A 142 19.46 -4.18 8.72
N GLU A 143 19.43 -4.52 7.42
CA GLU A 143 19.70 -3.58 6.33
C GLU A 143 18.76 -2.37 6.35
N LEU A 144 17.47 -2.61 6.55
CA LEU A 144 16.48 -1.54 6.66
C LEU A 144 16.68 -0.67 7.92
N ALA A 145 17.14 -1.28 9.03
CA ALA A 145 17.45 -0.55 10.27
C ALA A 145 18.71 0.32 10.14
N GLU A 146 19.71 -0.11 9.38
CA GLU A 146 20.89 0.71 9.07
C GLU A 146 20.49 1.98 8.27
N GLU A 147 19.62 1.83 7.28
CA GLU A 147 19.09 2.97 6.53
C GLU A 147 18.21 3.89 7.38
N PHE A 148 17.45 3.31 8.31
CA PHE A 148 16.71 4.08 9.31
C PHE A 148 17.66 4.91 10.20
N GLU A 149 18.77 4.31 10.69
CA GLU A 149 19.77 5.02 11.49
C GLU A 149 20.42 6.16 10.72
N LYS A 150 20.82 5.94 9.46
CA LYS A 150 21.38 6.99 8.59
C LYS A 150 20.42 8.17 8.42
N ARG A 151 19.13 7.89 8.29
CA ARG A 151 18.11 8.91 8.03
C ARG A 151 17.71 9.68 9.28
N PHE A 152 17.59 9.03 10.43
CA PHE A 152 17.00 9.59 11.63
C PHE A 152 17.98 9.78 12.78
N GLY A 153 19.22 9.31 12.66
CA GLY A 153 20.26 9.39 13.69
C GLY A 153 19.96 8.58 14.95
N GLU A 154 19.10 7.56 14.85
CA GLU A 154 18.64 6.72 15.96
C GLU A 154 18.81 5.24 15.62
N LYS A 155 19.43 4.46 16.51
CA LYS A 155 19.53 3.01 16.36
C LYS A 155 18.19 2.33 16.57
N LEU A 156 17.83 1.47 15.66
CA LEU A 156 16.65 0.60 15.76
C LEU A 156 17.11 -0.84 16.02
N LYS A 157 16.68 -1.40 17.16
CA LYS A 157 16.84 -2.85 17.43
C LYS A 157 15.73 -3.61 16.72
N VAL A 158 16.09 -4.57 15.90
CA VAL A 158 15.22 -5.39 15.05
C VAL A 158 15.30 -6.87 15.38
#